data_3c23a70decb812cdf65c75fdd6ee3c1b
#
_entry.id   3c23a70decb812cdf65c75fdd6ee3c1b
#
_cell.length_a   1.000
_cell.length_b   1.000
_cell.length_c   1.000
_cell.angle_alpha   90.00
_cell.angle_beta   90.00
_cell.angle_gamma   90.00
#
_symmetry.space_group_name_H-M   'P 1'
#
loop_
_entity.id
_entity.type
_entity.pdbx_description
1 polymer ?
#
loop_
_entity_poly.entity_id
_entity_poly.type
_entity_poly.pdbx_seq_one_letter_code
_entity_poly.pdbx_strand_id
1 'polypeptide(L)'
;METEPARLNISPRASHRGARLPFALRDLGSPVDARPYVLHHERSMNPPPPQPKIQLINTAEYREGYANSVQIRVNLWDFLLLFGVINQTAPDNVNIHNFQGVYLSPQQAKALLNVLQQNVSQYESAFGEIKLEPRAGAGFVQ
;
A
#
# COMPACT_ATOMS: atom_id res chain seq x y z
N MET A 1 -12.34 2.81 48.28
CA MET A 1 -10.91 3.13 48.16
C MET A 1 -10.63 3.36 46.69
N GLU A 2 -10.92 4.59 46.26
CA GLU A 2 -10.77 5.04 44.86
C GLU A 2 -9.35 5.57 44.69
N THR A 3 -8.65 5.09 43.69
CA THR A 3 -7.35 5.62 43.26
C THR A 3 -7.53 6.37 41.93
N GLU A 4 -7.41 7.66 42.02
CA GLU A 4 -7.46 8.66 40.96
C GLU A 4 -6.20 8.57 40.06
N PRO A 5 -6.29 8.66 38.72
CA PRO A 5 -5.13 8.73 37.85
C PRO A 5 -4.58 10.16 37.72
N ALA A 6 -3.28 10.28 37.89
CA ALA A 6 -2.49 11.50 37.85
C ALA A 6 -2.56 12.17 36.45
N ARG A 7 -2.90 13.47 36.45
CA ARG A 7 -2.85 14.37 35.30
C ARG A 7 -1.41 14.85 35.07
N LEU A 8 -0.84 14.55 33.94
CA LEU A 8 0.41 15.17 33.47
C LEU A 8 0.08 16.56 32.89
N ASN A 9 0.62 17.56 33.59
CA ASN A 9 0.57 18.98 33.22
C ASN A 9 1.83 19.31 32.39
N ILE A 10 1.66 19.63 31.08
CA ILE A 10 2.74 20.10 30.23
C ILE A 10 2.51 21.59 29.95
N SER A 11 3.29 22.43 30.62
CA SER A 11 3.36 23.89 30.37
C SER A 11 4.12 24.22 29.08
N PRO A 12 3.68 25.23 28.32
CA PRO A 12 4.43 25.75 27.18
C PRO A 12 5.44 26.82 27.65
N ARG A 13 6.69 26.65 27.25
CA ARG A 13 7.79 27.60 27.57
C ARG A 13 8.11 28.48 26.36
N ALA A 14 7.79 29.76 26.54
CA ALA A 14 8.56 30.97 26.33
C ALA A 14 9.31 31.19 25.02
N SER A 15 8.85 32.25 24.38
CA SER A 15 9.46 33.14 23.40
C SER A 15 10.91 33.55 23.70
N HIS A 16 11.76 33.52 22.72
CA HIS A 16 12.96 34.35 22.69
C HIS A 16 12.81 35.47 21.66
N ARG A 17 12.65 36.66 22.23
CA ARG A 17 12.98 37.96 21.58
C ARG A 17 14.52 38.05 21.56
N GLY A 18 15.07 38.57 20.51
CA GLY A 18 16.45 38.98 20.60
C GLY A 18 17.02 39.54 19.31
N ALA A 19 17.18 40.81 19.32
CA ALA A 19 18.30 41.59 18.82
C ALA A 19 18.27 42.02 17.35
N ARG A 20 17.81 43.23 17.17
CA ARG A 20 18.15 44.13 16.06
C ARG A 20 19.61 44.59 16.24
N LEU A 21 20.42 44.44 15.23
CA LEU A 21 21.64 45.24 15.08
C LEU A 21 21.55 46.12 13.87
N PRO A 22 21.89 47.46 14.00
CA PRO A 22 21.89 48.35 12.88
C PRO A 22 23.25 48.24 12.17
N PHE A 23 23.24 47.92 10.88
CA PHE A 23 24.44 48.12 10.07
C PHE A 23 24.21 49.25 9.07
N ALA A 24 25.12 50.20 9.22
CA ALA A 24 25.14 51.47 8.51
C ALA A 24 25.33 51.30 7.01
N LEU A 25 24.69 52.21 6.28
CA LEU A 25 24.96 52.55 4.89
C LEU A 25 26.47 52.75 4.66
N ARG A 26 27.02 52.06 3.69
CA ARG A 26 28.16 52.54 2.92
C ARG A 26 27.84 52.42 1.46
N ASP A 27 27.59 53.56 0.92
CA ASP A 27 27.56 53.93 -0.48
C ASP A 27 28.92 53.61 -1.12
N LEU A 28 28.95 52.91 -2.26
CA LEU A 28 29.96 53.01 -3.29
C LEU A 28 29.59 52.14 -4.53
N GLY A 29 29.29 52.81 -5.60
CA GLY A 29 29.84 52.41 -6.89
C GLY A 29 28.97 51.68 -7.90
N SER A 30 28.50 52.44 -8.87
CA SER A 30 28.34 52.13 -10.30
C SER A 30 27.40 50.99 -10.74
N PRO A 31 26.53 51.27 -11.69
CA PRO A 31 25.61 50.31 -12.25
C PRO A 31 26.39 49.36 -13.20
N VAL A 32 26.61 48.15 -12.78
CA VAL A 32 26.99 47.06 -13.70
C VAL A 32 25.72 46.61 -14.40
N ASP A 33 25.78 46.71 -15.74
CA ASP A 33 24.83 46.23 -16.72
C ASP A 33 24.20 44.90 -16.28
N ALA A 34 22.99 44.97 -15.76
CA ALA A 34 22.15 43.83 -15.51
C ALA A 34 21.55 43.38 -16.85
N ARG A 35 22.29 42.62 -17.62
CA ARG A 35 21.70 41.86 -18.72
C ARG A 35 20.80 40.81 -18.08
N PRO A 36 19.50 40.76 -18.48
CA PRO A 36 18.62 39.72 -17.97
C PRO A 36 19.15 38.35 -18.46
N TYR A 37 19.61 37.52 -17.54
CA TYR A 37 19.82 36.09 -17.80
C TYR A 37 18.46 35.50 -18.16
N VAL A 38 18.17 35.41 -19.45
CA VAL A 38 17.07 34.62 -19.95
C VAL A 38 17.52 33.16 -19.78
N LEU A 39 17.07 32.54 -18.71
CA LEU A 39 17.12 31.11 -18.53
C LEU A 39 16.22 30.49 -19.61
N HIS A 40 16.84 30.21 -20.76
CA HIS A 40 16.23 29.31 -21.74
C HIS A 40 16.14 27.91 -21.07
N HIS A 41 15.03 27.68 -20.34
CA HIS A 41 14.57 26.35 -20.09
C HIS A 41 14.10 25.78 -21.42
N GLU A 42 15.03 25.32 -22.24
CA GLU A 42 14.71 24.37 -23.28
C GLU A 42 14.10 23.14 -22.59
N ARG A 43 12.78 23.15 -22.46
CA ARG A 43 12.03 21.93 -22.20
C ARG A 43 12.39 21.01 -23.37
N SER A 44 13.28 20.07 -23.09
CA SER A 44 13.51 18.93 -23.95
C SER A 44 12.13 18.28 -24.21
N MET A 45 11.54 18.62 -25.34
CA MET A 45 10.30 18.00 -25.83
C MET A 45 10.64 16.63 -26.41
N ASN A 46 11.32 15.79 -25.64
CA ASN A 46 11.37 14.40 -25.98
C ASN A 46 9.98 13.82 -25.69
N PRO A 47 9.27 13.30 -26.69
CA PRO A 47 8.02 12.61 -26.45
C PRO A 47 8.26 11.49 -25.43
N PRO A 48 7.33 11.25 -24.49
CA PRO A 48 7.48 10.16 -23.56
C PRO A 48 7.68 8.84 -24.35
N PRO A 49 8.54 7.95 -23.87
CA PRO A 49 8.77 6.67 -24.55
C PRO A 49 7.43 5.95 -24.75
N PRO A 50 7.25 5.31 -25.92
CA PRO A 50 6.01 4.62 -26.22
C PRO A 50 5.72 3.56 -25.12
N GLN A 51 4.55 3.65 -24.52
CA GLN A 51 4.14 2.66 -23.51
C GLN A 51 3.86 1.32 -24.21
N PRO A 52 4.31 0.21 -23.62
CA PRO A 52 4.08 -1.10 -24.20
C PRO A 52 2.57 -1.41 -24.25
N LYS A 53 2.10 -1.91 -25.38
CA LYS A 53 0.72 -2.36 -25.53
C LYS A 53 0.57 -3.73 -24.85
N ILE A 54 -0.20 -3.79 -23.78
CA ILE A 54 -0.49 -5.04 -23.07
C ILE A 54 -1.64 -5.76 -23.78
N GLN A 55 -1.45 -7.04 -24.12
CA GLN A 55 -2.49 -7.93 -24.64
C GLN A 55 -2.68 -9.07 -23.64
N LEU A 56 -3.93 -9.31 -23.23
CA LEU A 56 -4.30 -10.44 -22.40
C LEU A 56 -4.73 -11.60 -23.31
N ILE A 57 -4.03 -12.72 -23.20
CA ILE A 57 -4.29 -13.91 -24.02
C ILE A 57 -4.49 -15.09 -23.05
N ASN A 58 -5.65 -15.74 -23.13
CA ASN A 58 -5.90 -16.96 -22.39
C ASN A 58 -5.23 -18.14 -23.11
N THR A 59 -4.48 -18.94 -22.35
CA THR A 59 -3.87 -20.19 -22.87
C THR A 59 -4.88 -21.33 -22.86
N ALA A 60 -4.51 -22.48 -23.46
CA ALA A 60 -5.37 -23.67 -23.46
C ALA A 60 -5.61 -24.23 -22.04
N GLU A 61 -4.69 -23.97 -21.10
CA GLU A 61 -4.78 -24.40 -19.71
C GLU A 61 -5.59 -23.45 -18.83
N TYR A 62 -6.03 -22.29 -19.35
CA TYR A 62 -6.82 -21.34 -18.61
C TYR A 62 -8.11 -21.99 -18.10
N ARG A 63 -8.36 -21.87 -16.80
CA ARG A 63 -9.57 -22.41 -16.13
C ARG A 63 -10.09 -21.35 -15.16
N GLU A 64 -11.39 -21.21 -15.12
CA GLU A 64 -12.08 -20.47 -14.07
C GLU A 64 -12.66 -21.46 -13.06
N GLY A 65 -12.56 -21.12 -11.79
CA GLY A 65 -13.08 -21.96 -10.72
C GLY A 65 -13.51 -21.11 -9.51
N TYR A 66 -14.46 -21.62 -8.78
CA TYR A 66 -14.89 -21.02 -7.52
C TYR A 66 -14.09 -21.60 -6.36
N ALA A 67 -13.51 -20.71 -5.54
CA ALA A 67 -12.84 -21.08 -4.30
C ALA A 67 -13.46 -20.34 -3.12
N ASN A 68 -13.79 -21.06 -2.05
CA ASN A 68 -14.18 -20.48 -0.77
C ASN A 68 -13.15 -20.75 0.35
N SER A 69 -12.02 -21.33 -0.03
CA SER A 69 -10.86 -21.56 0.83
C SER A 69 -9.60 -21.15 0.09
N VAL A 70 -8.81 -20.31 0.73
CA VAL A 70 -7.46 -19.95 0.26
C VAL A 70 -6.50 -20.18 1.42
N GLN A 71 -5.48 -21.01 1.17
CA GLN A 71 -4.40 -21.27 2.11
C GLN A 71 -3.11 -20.68 1.52
N ILE A 72 -2.22 -20.19 2.38
CA ILE A 72 -0.93 -19.63 1.95
C ILE A 72 0.17 -20.38 2.68
N ARG A 73 1.14 -20.90 1.93
CA ARG A 73 2.40 -21.41 2.45
C ARG A 73 3.52 -20.50 2.00
N VAL A 74 4.39 -20.13 2.93
CA VAL A 74 5.48 -19.18 2.67
C VAL A 74 6.80 -19.90 2.92
N ASN A 75 7.73 -19.74 1.99
CA ASN A 75 9.12 -20.07 2.19
C ASN A 75 10.02 -18.87 1.82
N LEU A 76 11.32 -19.05 1.86
CA LEU A 76 12.27 -17.97 1.58
C LEU A 76 12.16 -17.41 0.14
N TRP A 77 11.75 -18.25 -0.81
CA TRP A 77 11.83 -17.97 -2.23
C TRP A 77 10.49 -17.66 -2.88
N ASP A 78 9.40 -18.19 -2.31
CA ASP A 78 8.08 -18.10 -2.90
C ASP A 78 6.92 -18.16 -1.89
N PHE A 79 5.75 -17.83 -2.38
CA PHE A 79 4.45 -17.96 -1.74
C PHE A 79 3.64 -18.97 -2.56
N LEU A 80 3.20 -20.06 -1.94
CA LEU A 80 2.26 -20.98 -2.55
C LEU A 80 0.85 -20.65 -2.08
N LEU A 81 0.01 -20.21 -3.02
CA LEU A 81 -1.43 -20.01 -2.79
C LEU A 81 -2.16 -21.28 -3.21
N LEU A 82 -2.91 -21.88 -2.29
CA LEU A 82 -3.74 -23.05 -2.52
C LEU A 82 -5.21 -22.65 -2.52
N PHE A 83 -5.87 -22.86 -3.62
CA PHE A 83 -7.30 -22.57 -3.80
C PHE A 83 -8.10 -23.87 -3.67
N GLY A 84 -9.15 -23.82 -2.85
CA GLY A 84 -9.96 -25.00 -2.58
C GLY A 84 -11.40 -24.68 -2.27
N VAL A 85 -12.19 -25.75 -2.15
CA VAL A 85 -13.58 -25.71 -1.68
C VAL A 85 -13.67 -26.42 -0.35
N ILE A 86 -14.26 -25.76 0.63
CA ILE A 86 -14.58 -26.35 1.93
C ILE A 86 -15.90 -27.10 1.81
N ASN A 87 -15.86 -28.40 2.15
CA ASN A 87 -17.03 -29.24 2.33
C ASN A 87 -17.09 -29.70 3.79
N GLN A 88 -18.09 -29.22 4.50
CA GLN A 88 -18.37 -29.69 5.87
C GLN A 88 -19.41 -30.81 5.79
N THR A 89 -18.98 -32.04 6.02
CA THR A 89 -19.85 -33.22 6.00
C THR A 89 -20.39 -33.58 7.38
N ALA A 90 -19.73 -33.11 8.45
CA ALA A 90 -20.14 -33.29 9.83
C ALA A 90 -19.70 -32.07 10.67
N PRO A 91 -20.30 -31.83 11.85
CA PRO A 91 -19.93 -30.68 12.70
C PRO A 91 -18.47 -30.64 13.11
N ASP A 92 -17.84 -31.80 13.22
CA ASP A 92 -16.46 -32.02 13.68
C ASP A 92 -15.49 -32.38 12.54
N ASN A 93 -15.97 -32.49 11.30
CA ASN A 93 -15.16 -32.90 10.17
C ASN A 93 -15.28 -31.92 8.99
N VAL A 94 -14.22 -31.15 8.78
CA VAL A 94 -14.12 -30.18 7.69
C VAL A 94 -13.09 -30.66 6.68
N ASN A 95 -13.54 -30.97 5.47
CA ASN A 95 -12.68 -31.34 4.36
C ASN A 95 -12.44 -30.15 3.44
N ILE A 96 -11.19 -29.93 3.05
CA ILE A 96 -10.81 -28.91 2.07
C ILE A 96 -10.29 -29.61 0.83
N HIS A 97 -10.99 -29.48 -0.27
CA HIS A 97 -10.60 -30.01 -1.55
C HIS A 97 -9.85 -28.96 -2.36
N ASN A 98 -8.52 -29.02 -2.33
CA ASN A 98 -7.67 -28.11 -3.10
C ASN A 98 -7.64 -28.55 -4.57
N PHE A 99 -7.94 -27.62 -5.48
CA PHE A 99 -7.95 -27.90 -6.93
C PHE A 99 -6.91 -27.10 -7.71
N GLN A 100 -6.32 -26.05 -7.11
CA GLN A 100 -5.32 -25.22 -7.76
C GLN A 100 -4.27 -24.76 -6.76
N GLY A 101 -3.00 -24.87 -7.14
CA GLY A 101 -1.87 -24.26 -6.45
C GLY A 101 -1.11 -23.32 -7.37
N VAL A 102 -0.81 -22.10 -6.89
CA VAL A 102 -0.07 -21.10 -7.66
C VAL A 102 1.12 -20.61 -6.84
N TYR A 103 2.32 -20.72 -7.41
CA TYR A 103 3.52 -20.16 -6.83
C TYR A 103 3.70 -18.70 -7.29
N LEU A 104 3.96 -17.81 -6.37
CA LEU A 104 4.26 -16.41 -6.62
C LEU A 104 5.63 -16.06 -6.06
N SER A 105 6.40 -15.26 -6.79
CA SER A 105 7.55 -14.60 -6.18
C SER A 105 7.11 -13.68 -5.04
N PRO A 106 7.98 -13.36 -4.06
CA PRO A 106 7.65 -12.42 -2.99
C PRO A 106 7.18 -11.06 -3.51
N GLN A 107 7.78 -10.58 -4.60
CA GLN A 107 7.40 -9.33 -5.24
C GLN A 107 5.98 -9.39 -5.81
N GLN A 108 5.66 -10.51 -6.48
CA GLN A 108 4.33 -10.69 -7.06
C GLN A 108 3.25 -10.88 -5.99
N ALA A 109 3.58 -11.58 -4.91
CA ALA A 109 2.68 -11.72 -3.76
C ALA A 109 2.35 -10.35 -3.13
N LYS A 110 3.37 -9.49 -2.98
CA LYS A 110 3.17 -8.11 -2.49
C LYS A 110 2.33 -7.27 -3.46
N ALA A 111 2.56 -7.39 -4.77
CA ALA A 111 1.75 -6.71 -5.77
C ALA A 111 0.28 -7.16 -5.72
N LEU A 112 0.05 -8.47 -5.59
CA LEU A 112 -1.30 -9.03 -5.45
C LEU A 112 -2.03 -8.48 -4.21
N LEU A 113 -1.34 -8.39 -3.06
CA LEU A 113 -1.90 -7.81 -1.85
C LEU A 113 -2.41 -6.38 -2.08
N ASN A 114 -1.60 -5.53 -2.73
CA ASN A 114 -1.97 -4.14 -3.00
C ASN A 114 -3.19 -4.05 -3.92
N VAL A 115 -3.22 -4.88 -4.98
CA VAL A 115 -4.36 -4.92 -5.92
C VAL A 115 -5.63 -5.39 -5.22
N LEU A 116 -5.55 -6.44 -4.40
CA LEU A 116 -6.70 -6.94 -3.64
C LEU A 116 -7.21 -5.91 -2.64
N GLN A 117 -6.33 -5.25 -1.88
CA GLN A 117 -6.72 -4.18 -0.95
C GLN A 117 -7.48 -3.06 -1.65
N GLN A 118 -6.97 -2.60 -2.80
CA GLN A 118 -7.61 -1.54 -3.56
C GLN A 118 -9.00 -1.96 -4.06
N ASN A 119 -9.13 -3.16 -4.62
CA ASN A 119 -10.40 -3.65 -5.15
C ASN A 119 -11.43 -3.93 -4.04
N VAL A 120 -11.00 -4.49 -2.91
CA VAL A 120 -11.89 -4.70 -1.73
C VAL A 120 -12.40 -3.35 -1.23
N SER A 121 -11.51 -2.37 -1.06
CA SER A 121 -11.92 -1.02 -0.62
C SER A 121 -12.92 -0.36 -1.58
N GLN A 122 -12.72 -0.51 -2.90
CA GLN A 122 -13.67 -0.01 -3.90
C GLN A 122 -15.03 -0.73 -3.81
N TYR A 123 -15.01 -2.05 -3.63
CA TYR A 123 -16.21 -2.85 -3.45
C TYR A 123 -17.00 -2.42 -2.22
N GLU A 124 -16.32 -2.29 -1.07
CA GLU A 124 -16.94 -1.87 0.19
C GLU A 124 -17.52 -0.45 0.12
N SER A 125 -16.85 0.43 -0.61
CA SER A 125 -17.35 1.80 -0.85
C SER A 125 -18.64 1.82 -1.66
N ALA A 126 -18.82 0.88 -2.58
CA ALA A 126 -19.97 0.81 -3.46
C ALA A 126 -21.13 -0.02 -2.88
N PHE A 127 -20.83 -1.09 -2.14
CA PHE A 127 -21.81 -2.10 -1.72
C PHE A 127 -21.92 -2.28 -0.21
N GLY A 128 -21.06 -1.62 0.57
CA GLY A 128 -20.99 -1.73 2.03
C GLY A 128 -19.92 -2.70 2.51
N GLU A 129 -19.60 -2.62 3.80
CA GLU A 129 -18.55 -3.38 4.46
C GLU A 129 -18.73 -4.89 4.34
N ILE A 130 -17.66 -5.60 3.97
CA ILE A 130 -17.61 -7.06 3.96
C ILE A 130 -17.44 -7.57 5.38
N LYS A 131 -18.51 -8.13 5.96
CA LYS A 131 -18.44 -8.73 7.30
C LYS A 131 -17.81 -10.11 7.21
N LEU A 132 -16.66 -10.26 7.86
CA LEU A 132 -16.03 -11.56 8.03
C LEU A 132 -16.68 -12.23 9.25
N GLU A 133 -17.58 -13.19 9.01
CA GLU A 133 -18.12 -13.99 10.11
C GLU A 133 -16.98 -14.84 10.71
N PRO A 134 -16.81 -14.82 12.06
CA PRO A 134 -15.86 -15.70 12.70
C PRO A 134 -16.32 -17.14 12.47
N ARG A 135 -15.61 -17.88 11.62
CA ARG A 135 -15.83 -19.34 11.48
C ARG A 135 -15.47 -19.99 12.80
N ALA A 136 -16.47 -20.46 13.52
CA ALA A 136 -16.26 -21.33 14.67
C ALA A 136 -15.49 -22.57 14.19
N GLY A 137 -14.20 -22.68 14.53
CA GLY A 137 -13.39 -23.86 14.32
C GLY A 137 -12.27 -23.81 13.28
N ALA A 138 -12.13 -22.75 12.49
CA ALA A 138 -10.95 -22.61 11.62
C ALA A 138 -9.79 -21.99 12.40
N GLY A 139 -9.07 -22.80 13.18
CA GLY A 139 -7.75 -22.42 13.66
C GLY A 139 -6.88 -22.14 12.44
N PHE A 140 -6.36 -20.92 12.33
CA PHE A 140 -5.32 -20.60 11.37
C PHE A 140 -4.11 -21.47 11.70
N VAL A 141 -3.85 -22.49 10.89
CA VAL A 141 -2.57 -23.18 10.95
C VAL A 141 -1.57 -22.23 10.28
N GLN A 142 -0.76 -21.60 11.11
CA GLN A 142 0.41 -20.84 10.69
C GLN A 142 1.49 -21.78 10.16
#